data_55ec4787c3431fbc836d95803edf48d2
#
_entry.id   55ec4787c3431fbc836d95803edf48d2
#
_cell.length_a   1.000
_cell.length_b   1.000
_cell.length_c   1.000
_cell.angle_alpha   90.00
_cell.angle_beta   90.00
_cell.angle_gamma   90.00
#
_symmetry.space_group_name_H-M   'P 1'
#
loop_
_entity.id
_entity.type
_entity.pdbx_description
1 polymer ?
#
loop_
_entity_poly.entity_id
_entity_poly.type
_entity_poly.pdbx_seq_one_letter_code
_entity_poly.pdbx_strand_id
1 'polypeptide(L)'
;MADSTNDKTISRTNTGFPAYLDFDTLRSSAIAYLGNLTGKIWTDYNVHDPGITTLEVLIYALLDLGYRTNLPVDDLFTRDPADTALDNNFFPASRILGNNPLTITDYRKLLVDISGVKNAWLEPDDKTAVDFCDGKQSPPPGGVILEAVYNPPKDPCECSFLNGLYHAYIQLEDDIDQANKHQVEKITRAARNALMAHRNLCEDFIDIQILCKLELGICAEIDLTSGADAETVYISIVEALQEYFSPAPKFYSLQQLLDRGKPIDEIFAGRPYNLTQSHGFVDTDEFERLTLRKELHLSDVYHLLFAIPGINRIRNLGWIKCCK
;
A
#
# COMPACT_ATOMS: atom_id res chain seq x y z
N MET A 1 -8.13 35.95 14.63
CA MET A 1 -7.27 35.69 15.79
C MET A 1 -8.17 35.71 16.99
N ALA A 2 -8.64 34.56 17.42
CA ALA A 2 -9.39 34.38 18.67
C ALA A 2 -8.40 33.76 19.67
N ASP A 3 -8.05 34.55 20.65
CA ASP A 3 -7.17 34.19 21.76
C ASP A 3 -7.96 33.26 22.69
N SER A 4 -7.75 31.95 22.55
CA SER A 4 -8.26 30.99 23.52
C SER A 4 -7.29 30.99 24.71
N THR A 5 -7.50 31.87 25.64
CA THR A 5 -6.96 31.75 26.98
C THR A 5 -7.57 30.52 27.60
N ASN A 6 -6.82 29.43 27.53
CA ASN A 6 -7.15 28.17 28.18
C ASN A 6 -7.08 28.40 29.71
N ASP A 7 -8.22 28.65 30.31
CA ASP A 7 -8.35 28.91 31.75
C ASP A 7 -8.05 27.59 32.45
N LYS A 8 -6.83 27.46 32.98
CA LYS A 8 -6.35 26.27 33.68
C LYS A 8 -6.84 26.18 35.14
N THR A 9 -7.92 26.86 35.48
CA THR A 9 -8.48 26.83 36.83
C THR A 9 -9.47 25.68 36.98
N ILE A 10 -9.22 24.84 38.00
CA ILE A 10 -10.17 23.81 38.41
C ILE A 10 -11.27 24.52 39.23
N SER A 11 -12.50 24.57 38.70
CA SER A 11 -13.63 25.11 39.43
C SER A 11 -14.09 24.16 40.55
N ARG A 12 -14.30 24.69 41.75
CA ARG A 12 -14.93 23.95 42.85
C ARG A 12 -16.43 23.74 42.68
N THR A 13 -17.07 24.48 41.80
CA THR A 13 -18.50 24.34 41.53
C THR A 13 -18.71 23.28 40.49
N ASN A 14 -19.28 22.16 40.92
CA ASN A 14 -19.62 21.03 40.07
C ASN A 14 -20.87 21.35 39.23
N THR A 15 -20.73 22.20 38.22
CA THR A 15 -21.81 22.55 37.31
C THR A 15 -21.58 21.81 35.98
N GLY A 16 -22.07 20.59 35.88
CA GLY A 16 -22.15 19.94 34.59
C GLY A 16 -21.70 18.48 34.45
N PHE A 17 -21.33 17.82 35.53
CA PHE A 17 -21.09 16.38 35.46
C PHE A 17 -22.43 15.62 35.32
N PRO A 18 -22.52 14.62 34.47
CA PRO A 18 -23.70 13.76 34.42
C PRO A 18 -23.89 13.03 35.76
N ALA A 19 -25.12 12.69 36.09
CA ALA A 19 -25.49 12.09 37.38
C ALA A 19 -24.70 10.83 37.74
N TYR A 20 -24.20 10.08 36.75
CA TYR A 20 -23.37 8.89 36.94
C TYR A 20 -21.88 9.21 37.23
N LEU A 21 -21.50 10.48 37.16
CA LEU A 21 -20.15 10.97 37.55
C LEU A 21 -20.22 11.88 38.80
N ASP A 22 -21.35 11.94 39.47
CA ASP A 22 -21.53 12.72 40.66
C ASP A 22 -21.66 11.82 41.90
N PHE A 23 -20.68 11.94 42.83
CA PHE A 23 -20.60 11.10 44.01
C PHE A 23 -21.86 11.21 44.90
N ASP A 24 -22.33 12.43 45.14
CA ASP A 24 -23.45 12.68 46.06
C ASP A 24 -24.77 12.12 45.48
N THR A 25 -24.96 12.24 44.20
CA THR A 25 -26.10 11.66 43.47
C THR A 25 -26.08 10.15 43.53
N LEU A 26 -24.92 9.53 43.25
CA LEU A 26 -24.78 8.06 43.29
C LEU A 26 -24.96 7.55 44.74
N ARG A 27 -24.38 8.22 45.73
CA ARG A 27 -24.52 7.85 47.15
C ARG A 27 -25.95 7.92 47.60
N SER A 28 -26.65 9.02 47.32
CA SER A 28 -28.07 9.21 47.68
C SER A 28 -28.95 8.17 47.06
N SER A 29 -28.77 7.88 45.77
CA SER A 29 -29.52 6.87 45.05
C SER A 29 -29.28 5.46 45.59
N ALA A 30 -28.02 5.14 45.92
CA ALA A 30 -27.64 3.84 46.46
C ALA A 30 -28.24 3.62 47.87
N ILE A 31 -28.17 4.63 48.75
CA ILE A 31 -28.77 4.58 50.09
C ILE A 31 -30.32 4.40 49.97
N ALA A 32 -30.97 5.14 49.09
CA ALA A 32 -32.40 4.99 48.84
C ALA A 32 -32.74 3.57 48.36
N TYR A 33 -31.93 3.01 47.46
CA TYR A 33 -32.08 1.63 46.96
C TYR A 33 -31.93 0.59 48.10
N LEU A 34 -30.87 0.73 48.93
CA LEU A 34 -30.64 -0.12 50.10
C LEU A 34 -31.76 -0.04 51.10
N GLY A 35 -32.30 1.18 51.36
CA GLY A 35 -33.44 1.39 52.25
C GLY A 35 -34.69 0.62 51.78
N ASN A 36 -34.93 0.56 50.48
CA ASN A 36 -36.03 -0.22 49.92
C ASN A 36 -35.83 -1.75 50.03
N LEU A 37 -34.60 -2.23 49.88
CA LEU A 37 -34.26 -3.65 49.91
C LEU A 37 -34.16 -4.22 51.32
N THR A 38 -33.41 -3.52 52.20
CA THR A 38 -32.95 -4.03 53.49
C THR A 38 -33.35 -3.18 54.69
N GLY A 39 -34.15 -2.13 54.51
CA GLY A 39 -34.50 -1.15 55.54
C GLY A 39 -35.12 -1.71 56.80
N LYS A 40 -35.56 -2.98 56.82
CA LYS A 40 -36.05 -3.69 58.04
C LYS A 40 -34.91 -4.30 58.88
N ILE A 41 -33.75 -4.56 58.24
CA ILE A 41 -32.62 -5.27 58.85
C ILE A 41 -31.49 -4.29 59.07
N TRP A 42 -31.23 -3.42 58.12
CA TRP A 42 -30.15 -2.44 58.12
C TRP A 42 -30.77 -1.03 58.15
N THR A 43 -30.71 -0.39 59.29
CA THR A 43 -31.39 0.88 59.58
C THR A 43 -30.44 2.03 59.79
N ASP A 44 -29.15 1.76 59.99
CA ASP A 44 -28.11 2.77 60.21
C ASP A 44 -27.31 3.00 58.90
N TYR A 45 -27.43 4.22 58.36
CA TYR A 45 -26.72 4.68 57.17
C TYR A 45 -25.71 5.78 57.46
N ASN A 46 -25.23 5.81 58.72
CA ASN A 46 -24.21 6.77 59.13
C ASN A 46 -22.81 6.48 58.53
N VAL A 47 -21.99 7.51 58.45
CA VAL A 47 -20.64 7.45 57.96
C VAL A 47 -19.76 6.43 58.70
N HIS A 48 -20.12 6.10 59.94
CA HIS A 48 -19.37 5.14 60.77
C HIS A 48 -19.76 3.67 60.53
N ASP A 49 -20.80 3.43 59.74
CA ASP A 49 -21.21 2.08 59.42
C ASP A 49 -20.26 1.46 58.40
N PRO A 50 -19.70 0.23 58.66
CA PRO A 50 -18.79 -0.43 57.70
C PRO A 50 -19.42 -0.73 56.34
N GLY A 51 -20.73 -0.94 56.29
CA GLY A 51 -21.44 -1.16 55.08
C GLY A 51 -21.50 0.11 54.21
N ILE A 52 -21.73 1.28 54.84
CA ILE A 52 -21.66 2.56 54.15
C ILE A 52 -20.27 2.85 53.61
N THR A 53 -19.23 2.55 54.39
CA THR A 53 -17.86 2.68 53.92
C THR A 53 -17.60 1.80 52.67
N THR A 54 -18.07 0.56 52.69
CA THR A 54 -17.98 -0.33 51.57
C THR A 54 -18.76 0.18 50.32
N LEU A 55 -19.94 0.72 50.53
CA LEU A 55 -20.75 1.35 49.47
C LEU A 55 -20.02 2.53 48.83
N GLU A 56 -19.38 3.39 49.65
CA GLU A 56 -18.63 4.56 49.19
C GLU A 56 -17.41 4.14 48.35
N VAL A 57 -16.71 3.05 48.73
CA VAL A 57 -15.61 2.49 47.94
C VAL A 57 -16.13 1.97 46.57
N LEU A 58 -17.27 1.31 46.54
CA LEU A 58 -17.90 0.87 45.30
C LEU A 58 -18.32 2.03 44.39
N ILE A 59 -18.88 3.09 44.97
CA ILE A 59 -19.21 4.32 44.25
C ILE A 59 -17.96 4.96 43.68
N TYR A 60 -16.87 4.99 44.43
CA TYR A 60 -15.60 5.50 43.95
C TYR A 60 -15.07 4.70 42.76
N ALA A 61 -15.16 3.38 42.81
CA ALA A 61 -14.80 2.52 41.69
C ALA A 61 -15.69 2.77 40.45
N LEU A 62 -16.98 3.01 40.65
CA LEU A 62 -17.91 3.36 39.55
C LEU A 62 -17.56 4.72 38.93
N LEU A 63 -17.16 5.69 39.72
CA LEU A 63 -16.72 7.01 39.27
C LEU A 63 -15.41 6.91 38.45
N ASP A 64 -14.44 6.11 38.90
CA ASP A 64 -13.21 5.87 38.16
C ASP A 64 -13.49 5.19 36.80
N LEU A 65 -14.37 4.18 36.80
CA LEU A 65 -14.81 3.52 35.56
C LEU A 65 -15.53 4.52 34.64
N GLY A 66 -16.49 5.29 35.17
CA GLY A 66 -17.21 6.30 34.42
C GLY A 66 -16.31 7.37 33.82
N TYR A 67 -15.32 7.83 34.59
CA TYR A 67 -14.31 8.76 34.10
C TYR A 67 -13.51 8.17 32.92
N ARG A 68 -13.01 6.94 33.05
CA ARG A 68 -12.21 6.28 32.00
C ARG A 68 -13.03 6.01 30.74
N THR A 69 -14.30 5.63 30.87
CA THR A 69 -15.17 5.35 29.71
C THR A 69 -15.60 6.62 28.97
N ASN A 70 -15.49 7.79 29.60
CA ASN A 70 -15.79 9.09 28.97
C ASN A 70 -14.56 9.76 28.32
N LEU A 71 -13.38 9.19 28.47
CA LEU A 71 -12.18 9.74 27.80
C LEU A 71 -12.40 9.69 26.27
N PRO A 72 -11.99 10.75 25.56
CA PRO A 72 -11.92 10.71 24.11
C PRO A 72 -11.06 9.53 23.63
N VAL A 73 -11.42 8.95 22.49
CA VAL A 73 -10.70 7.81 21.92
C VAL A 73 -9.20 8.15 21.73
N ASP A 74 -8.92 9.38 21.33
CA ASP A 74 -7.55 9.86 21.14
C ASP A 74 -6.73 9.82 22.45
N ASP A 75 -7.35 10.14 23.60
CA ASP A 75 -6.69 10.09 24.91
C ASP A 75 -6.46 8.66 25.39
N LEU A 76 -7.34 7.71 25.01
CA LEU A 76 -7.15 6.28 25.28
C LEU A 76 -5.95 5.69 24.52
N PHE A 77 -5.62 6.27 23.37
CA PHE A 77 -4.46 5.90 22.57
C PHE A 77 -3.20 6.72 22.86
N THR A 78 -3.29 7.73 23.76
CA THR A 78 -2.11 8.49 24.20
C THR A 78 -1.17 7.58 24.97
N ARG A 79 0.09 7.62 24.62
CA ARG A 79 1.10 6.72 25.12
C ARG A 79 2.22 7.46 25.82
N ASP A 80 2.68 6.91 26.94
CA ASP A 80 3.99 7.24 27.46
C ASP A 80 5.05 6.62 26.53
N PRO A 81 5.99 7.40 25.98
CA PRO A 81 7.06 6.89 25.11
C PRO A 81 7.91 5.78 25.76
N ALA A 82 7.89 5.68 27.08
CA ALA A 82 8.61 4.65 27.82
C ALA A 82 7.85 3.32 27.95
N ASP A 83 6.54 3.28 27.66
CA ASP A 83 5.72 2.08 27.81
C ASP A 83 5.61 1.30 26.50
N THR A 84 6.39 0.23 26.38
CA THR A 84 6.39 -0.66 25.20
C THR A 84 5.30 -1.74 25.24
N ALA A 85 4.62 -1.92 26.39
CA ALA A 85 3.67 -3.02 26.58
C ALA A 85 2.36 -2.82 25.77
N LEU A 86 1.97 -1.59 25.49
CA LEU A 86 0.76 -1.27 24.71
C LEU A 86 0.94 -1.45 23.19
N ASP A 87 2.17 -1.53 22.69
CA ASP A 87 2.45 -1.72 21.25
C ASP A 87 1.85 -3.00 20.69
N ASN A 88 1.64 -3.99 21.52
CA ASN A 88 1.12 -5.29 21.09
C ASN A 88 -0.42 -5.37 21.09
N ASN A 89 -1.11 -4.39 21.67
CA ASN A 89 -2.57 -4.43 21.82
C ASN A 89 -3.32 -3.58 20.80
N PHE A 90 -2.65 -2.60 20.19
CA PHE A 90 -3.26 -1.70 19.22
C PHE A 90 -2.46 -1.73 17.91
N PHE A 91 -3.13 -2.14 16.85
CA PHE A 91 -2.54 -2.18 15.53
C PHE A 91 -3.00 -0.96 14.73
N PRO A 92 -2.09 -0.15 14.17
CA PRO A 92 -2.47 0.92 13.24
C PRO A 92 -3.11 0.32 11.98
N ALA A 93 -3.93 1.12 11.28
CA ALA A 93 -4.61 0.71 10.06
C ALA A 93 -3.63 0.14 9.02
N SER A 94 -2.45 0.71 8.90
CA SER A 94 -1.37 0.23 8.02
C SER A 94 -0.93 -1.21 8.29
N ARG A 95 -1.00 -1.65 9.55
CA ARG A 95 -0.63 -3.02 9.94
C ARG A 95 -1.79 -4.00 9.78
N ILE A 96 -3.04 -3.53 9.91
CA ILE A 96 -4.24 -4.35 9.78
C ILE A 96 -4.64 -4.53 8.32
N LEU A 97 -4.59 -3.45 7.54
CA LEU A 97 -5.10 -3.40 6.17
C LEU A 97 -4.08 -3.85 5.13
N GLY A 98 -2.76 -3.76 5.47
CA GLY A 98 -1.72 -4.26 4.59
C GLY A 98 -1.82 -5.78 4.45
N ASN A 99 -1.90 -6.28 3.23
CA ASN A 99 -1.94 -7.71 2.92
C ASN A 99 -0.81 -8.09 1.96
N ASN A 100 -0.54 -9.40 1.87
CA ASN A 100 0.41 -9.91 0.90
C ASN A 100 -0.14 -9.78 -0.52
N PRO A 101 0.73 -9.64 -1.53
CA PRO A 101 0.36 -9.64 -2.93
C PRO A 101 -0.42 -10.91 -3.30
N LEU A 102 -1.53 -10.76 -4.02
CA LEU A 102 -2.36 -11.86 -4.51
C LEU A 102 -2.48 -11.84 -6.03
N THR A 103 -2.35 -10.66 -6.63
CA THR A 103 -2.50 -10.46 -8.07
C THR A 103 -1.19 -10.05 -8.73
N ILE A 104 -1.11 -10.14 -10.04
CA ILE A 104 0.03 -9.63 -10.83
C ILE A 104 0.27 -8.15 -10.53
N THR A 105 -0.81 -7.37 -10.44
CA THR A 105 -0.73 -5.93 -10.10
C THR A 105 -0.14 -5.71 -8.71
N ASP A 106 -0.48 -6.55 -7.75
CA ASP A 106 0.07 -6.46 -6.40
C ASP A 106 1.57 -6.77 -6.34
N TYR A 107 2.01 -7.80 -7.06
CA TYR A 107 3.46 -8.07 -7.21
C TYR A 107 4.19 -6.92 -7.89
N ARG A 108 3.56 -6.25 -8.86
CA ARG A 108 4.12 -5.04 -9.46
C ARG A 108 4.25 -3.91 -8.45
N LYS A 109 3.22 -3.69 -7.59
CA LYS A 109 3.27 -2.71 -6.49
C LYS A 109 4.42 -3.00 -5.52
N LEU A 110 4.63 -4.27 -5.18
CA LEU A 110 5.74 -4.71 -4.33
C LEU A 110 7.10 -4.38 -4.95
N LEU A 111 7.25 -4.57 -6.25
CA LEU A 111 8.52 -4.33 -6.94
C LEU A 111 8.85 -2.83 -7.09
N VAL A 112 7.86 -1.98 -7.34
CA VAL A 112 8.09 -0.52 -7.47
C VAL A 112 8.39 0.17 -6.14
N ASP A 113 8.18 -0.51 -5.01
CA ASP A 113 8.62 -0.03 -3.69
C ASP A 113 10.12 -0.22 -3.44
N ILE A 114 10.80 -0.97 -4.31
CA ILE A 114 12.24 -1.21 -4.18
C ILE A 114 12.99 0.00 -4.74
N SER A 115 13.85 0.58 -3.93
CA SER A 115 14.69 1.72 -4.36
C SER A 115 15.51 1.37 -5.60
N GLY A 116 15.41 2.20 -6.63
CA GLY A 116 16.05 2.01 -7.93
C GLY A 116 15.16 1.34 -8.97
N VAL A 117 13.95 0.94 -8.63
CA VAL A 117 12.98 0.40 -9.58
C VAL A 117 11.99 1.49 -9.96
N LYS A 118 11.98 1.89 -11.24
CA LYS A 118 11.04 2.86 -11.79
C LYS A 118 9.68 2.23 -12.07
N ASN A 119 9.66 1.06 -12.71
CA ASN A 119 8.44 0.31 -13.00
C ASN A 119 8.75 -1.19 -13.12
N ALA A 120 7.73 -2.03 -12.99
CA ALA A 120 7.88 -3.47 -13.12
C ALA A 120 6.64 -4.09 -13.78
N TRP A 121 6.85 -5.19 -14.49
CA TRP A 121 5.81 -5.98 -15.12
C TRP A 121 6.04 -7.45 -14.84
N LEU A 122 4.95 -8.21 -14.77
CA LEU A 122 4.99 -9.66 -14.69
C LEU A 122 4.18 -10.24 -15.83
N GLU A 123 4.76 -11.17 -16.54
CA GLU A 123 4.07 -11.95 -17.57
C GLU A 123 3.99 -13.41 -17.13
N PRO A 124 2.83 -14.05 -17.20
CA PRO A 124 2.71 -15.47 -16.90
C PRO A 124 3.49 -16.28 -17.93
N ASP A 125 4.14 -17.34 -17.48
CA ASP A 125 4.73 -18.33 -18.35
C ASP A 125 3.74 -19.46 -18.63
N ASP A 126 3.32 -19.56 -19.87
CA ASP A 126 2.41 -20.59 -20.37
C ASP A 126 3.13 -21.70 -21.18
N LYS A 127 4.47 -21.68 -21.19
CA LYS A 127 5.29 -22.58 -22.01
C LYS A 127 5.94 -23.70 -21.23
N THR A 128 6.13 -23.51 -19.92
CA THR A 128 6.76 -24.55 -19.10
C THR A 128 5.78 -25.70 -18.89
N ALA A 129 6.08 -26.83 -19.49
CA ALA A 129 5.35 -28.07 -19.33
C ALA A 129 6.13 -29.01 -18.43
N VAL A 130 5.43 -29.74 -17.57
CA VAL A 130 5.98 -30.87 -16.83
C VAL A 130 5.47 -32.16 -17.45
N ASP A 131 6.40 -33.00 -17.83
CA ASP A 131 6.10 -34.34 -18.33
C ASP A 131 5.94 -35.29 -17.15
N PHE A 132 4.75 -35.82 -16.96
CA PHE A 132 4.44 -36.87 -15.99
C PHE A 132 4.58 -38.26 -16.58
N CYS A 133 5.24 -38.41 -17.75
CA CYS A 133 5.42 -39.70 -18.39
C CYS A 133 6.21 -40.65 -17.52
N ASP A 134 5.55 -41.73 -17.30
CA ASP A 134 5.85 -42.79 -16.39
C ASP A 134 7.23 -43.46 -16.61
N GLY A 135 8.08 -43.41 -15.61
CA GLY A 135 8.74 -44.62 -15.10
C GLY A 135 9.91 -45.18 -15.86
N LYS A 136 10.63 -44.43 -16.74
CA LYS A 136 11.89 -44.94 -17.27
C LYS A 136 13.16 -44.25 -16.70
N GLN A 137 13.02 -43.26 -15.89
CA GLN A 137 14.12 -42.75 -15.06
C GLN A 137 13.75 -42.85 -13.59
N SER A 138 14.34 -43.80 -12.91
CA SER A 138 14.20 -43.90 -11.46
C SER A 138 14.74 -42.63 -10.82
N PRO A 139 13.96 -41.93 -9.99
CA PRO A 139 14.47 -40.79 -9.26
C PRO A 139 15.64 -41.23 -8.38
N PRO A 140 16.64 -40.37 -8.19
CA PRO A 140 17.70 -40.67 -7.25
C PRO A 140 17.11 -40.91 -5.85
N PRO A 141 17.67 -41.77 -5.03
CA PRO A 141 17.13 -42.08 -3.72
C PRO A 141 17.05 -40.80 -2.88
N GLY A 142 15.80 -40.34 -2.64
CA GLY A 142 15.49 -39.20 -1.77
C GLY A 142 14.99 -37.93 -2.42
N GLY A 143 14.72 -37.87 -3.72
CA GLY A 143 14.25 -36.66 -4.36
C GLY A 143 13.27 -36.88 -5.53
N VAL A 144 12.23 -36.08 -5.58
CA VAL A 144 11.42 -35.87 -6.78
C VAL A 144 12.16 -34.86 -7.63
N ILE A 145 12.74 -35.28 -8.76
CA ILE A 145 13.29 -34.33 -9.73
C ILE A 145 12.14 -33.93 -10.65
N LEU A 146 11.65 -32.70 -10.48
CA LEU A 146 10.84 -32.04 -11.49
C LEU A 146 11.83 -31.46 -12.52
N GLU A 147 12.09 -32.20 -13.59
CA GLU A 147 12.86 -31.70 -14.72
C GLU A 147 11.89 -31.00 -15.65
N ALA A 148 11.94 -29.65 -15.69
CA ALA A 148 11.17 -28.88 -16.64
C ALA A 148 11.77 -29.08 -18.04
N VAL A 149 11.07 -29.81 -18.88
CA VAL A 149 11.50 -30.05 -20.27
C VAL A 149 10.90 -28.97 -21.17
N TYR A 150 11.74 -28.11 -21.70
CA TYR A 150 11.38 -26.98 -22.58
C TYR A 150 10.89 -27.38 -23.99
N ASN A 151 10.88 -28.62 -24.35
CA ASN A 151 10.34 -29.09 -25.63
C ASN A 151 9.23 -30.10 -25.37
N PRO A 152 8.02 -29.87 -25.92
CA PRO A 152 6.96 -30.88 -25.82
C PRO A 152 7.44 -32.18 -26.47
N PRO A 153 7.27 -33.32 -25.79
CA PRO A 153 7.62 -34.61 -26.38
C PRO A 153 6.80 -34.85 -27.63
N LYS A 154 7.42 -35.54 -28.62
CA LYS A 154 6.76 -35.84 -29.87
C LYS A 154 5.70 -36.93 -29.79
N ASP A 155 5.55 -37.58 -28.67
CA ASP A 155 4.53 -38.61 -28.43
C ASP A 155 3.44 -38.06 -27.47
N PRO A 156 2.19 -38.52 -27.58
CA PRO A 156 1.07 -38.00 -26.78
C PRO A 156 1.05 -38.54 -25.37
N CYS A 157 2.12 -38.27 -24.60
CA CYS A 157 2.05 -38.32 -23.16
C CYS A 157 1.29 -37.08 -22.68
N GLU A 158 0.49 -37.21 -21.65
CA GLU A 158 -0.24 -36.11 -21.05
C GLU A 158 0.75 -35.10 -20.43
N CYS A 159 1.17 -34.13 -21.22
CA CYS A 159 1.92 -32.98 -20.72
C CYS A 159 0.97 -32.06 -19.98
N SER A 160 1.27 -31.74 -18.75
CA SER A 160 0.56 -30.74 -17.97
C SER A 160 1.37 -29.44 -17.94
N PHE A 161 0.75 -28.34 -18.31
CA PHE A 161 1.38 -27.04 -18.21
C PHE A 161 1.32 -26.56 -16.74
N LEU A 162 2.43 -26.03 -16.25
CA LEU A 162 2.46 -25.42 -14.93
C LEU A 162 1.89 -24.01 -15.03
N ASN A 163 0.81 -23.77 -14.31
CA ASN A 163 0.27 -22.44 -14.09
C ASN A 163 0.88 -21.83 -12.85
N GLY A 164 0.96 -20.49 -12.78
CA GLY A 164 1.51 -19.77 -11.63
C GLY A 164 3.01 -19.48 -11.71
N LEU A 165 3.60 -19.69 -12.88
CA LEU A 165 4.97 -19.29 -13.17
C LEU A 165 5.00 -17.91 -13.85
N TYR A 166 5.91 -17.04 -13.43
CA TYR A 166 5.99 -15.67 -13.93
C TYR A 166 7.40 -15.27 -14.34
N HIS A 167 7.49 -14.47 -15.40
CA HIS A 167 8.68 -13.70 -15.75
C HIS A 167 8.50 -12.27 -15.24
N ALA A 168 9.47 -11.77 -14.49
CA ALA A 168 9.46 -10.40 -13.99
C ALA A 168 10.39 -9.52 -14.82
N TYR A 169 9.87 -8.40 -15.30
CA TYR A 169 10.61 -7.38 -16.06
C TYR A 169 10.71 -6.12 -15.22
N ILE A 170 11.92 -5.62 -15.02
CA ILE A 170 12.18 -4.45 -14.17
C ILE A 170 12.79 -3.34 -15.01
N GLN A 171 12.20 -2.16 -14.95
CA GLN A 171 12.76 -0.92 -15.45
C GLN A 171 13.43 -0.19 -14.30
N LEU A 172 14.71 0.11 -14.45
CA LEU A 172 15.46 0.90 -13.47
C LEU A 172 15.16 2.40 -13.58
N GLU A 173 15.36 3.12 -12.49
CA GLU A 173 15.30 4.58 -12.48
C GLU A 173 16.35 5.20 -13.45
N ASP A 174 16.07 6.43 -13.87
CA ASP A 174 16.85 7.06 -14.94
C ASP A 174 18.26 7.48 -14.50
N ASP A 175 18.45 7.69 -13.20
CA ASP A 175 19.74 8.01 -12.56
C ASP A 175 20.66 6.79 -12.35
N ILE A 176 20.14 5.57 -12.54
CA ILE A 176 20.90 4.34 -12.37
C ILE A 176 21.63 4.00 -13.66
N ASP A 177 22.96 3.92 -13.55
CA ASP A 177 23.81 3.44 -14.64
C ASP A 177 23.71 1.92 -14.78
N GLN A 178 23.12 1.46 -15.88
CA GLN A 178 22.99 0.03 -16.18
C GLN A 178 24.36 -0.67 -16.43
N ALA A 179 25.43 0.08 -16.69
CA ALA A 179 26.77 -0.47 -16.78
C ALA A 179 27.36 -0.83 -15.41
N ASN A 180 26.85 -0.26 -14.34
CA ASN A 180 27.25 -0.59 -12.97
C ASN A 180 26.61 -1.92 -12.52
N LYS A 181 27.27 -3.02 -12.88
CA LYS A 181 26.79 -4.38 -12.59
C LYS A 181 26.52 -4.62 -11.11
N HIS A 182 27.30 -4.05 -10.21
CA HIS A 182 27.12 -4.23 -8.76
C HIS A 182 25.80 -3.62 -8.27
N GLN A 183 25.44 -2.43 -8.76
CA GLN A 183 24.19 -1.76 -8.39
C GLN A 183 23.00 -2.50 -8.98
N VAL A 184 23.08 -2.90 -10.25
CA VAL A 184 22.04 -3.69 -10.92
C VAL A 184 21.82 -5.02 -10.21
N GLU A 185 22.88 -5.74 -9.85
CA GLU A 185 22.79 -7.01 -9.12
C GLU A 185 22.18 -6.84 -7.73
N LYS A 186 22.49 -5.75 -7.03
CA LYS A 186 21.88 -5.43 -5.72
C LYS A 186 20.36 -5.26 -5.84
N ILE A 187 19.90 -4.52 -6.85
CA ILE A 187 18.47 -4.29 -7.10
C ILE A 187 17.79 -5.60 -7.50
N THR A 188 18.37 -6.36 -8.41
CA THR A 188 17.83 -7.67 -8.84
C THR A 188 17.72 -8.64 -7.67
N ARG A 189 18.70 -8.66 -6.77
CA ARG A 189 18.67 -9.48 -5.57
C ARG A 189 17.59 -9.01 -4.59
N ALA A 190 17.41 -7.69 -4.41
CA ALA A 190 16.36 -7.15 -3.59
C ALA A 190 14.97 -7.52 -4.15
N ALA A 191 14.77 -7.40 -5.46
CA ALA A 191 13.55 -7.80 -6.14
C ALA A 191 13.26 -9.30 -5.98
N ARG A 192 14.26 -10.16 -6.17
CA ARG A 192 14.12 -11.60 -5.96
C ARG A 192 13.74 -11.92 -4.51
N ASN A 193 14.40 -11.31 -3.55
CA ASN A 193 14.10 -11.52 -2.13
C ASN A 193 12.68 -11.08 -1.78
N ALA A 194 12.23 -9.94 -2.29
CA ALA A 194 10.88 -9.43 -2.07
C ALA A 194 9.82 -10.38 -2.66
N LEU A 195 9.99 -10.80 -3.90
CA LEU A 195 9.09 -11.75 -4.55
C LEU A 195 9.04 -13.10 -3.81
N MET A 196 10.20 -13.65 -3.43
CA MET A 196 10.26 -14.94 -2.72
C MET A 196 9.69 -14.85 -1.31
N ALA A 197 9.85 -13.73 -0.61
CA ALA A 197 9.31 -13.53 0.73
C ALA A 197 7.77 -13.45 0.76
N HIS A 198 7.16 -13.02 -0.35
CA HIS A 198 5.71 -12.81 -0.47
C HIS A 198 5.06 -13.71 -1.52
N ARG A 199 5.71 -14.78 -1.91
CA ARG A 199 5.23 -15.74 -2.90
C ARG A 199 4.00 -16.50 -2.39
N ASN A 200 2.98 -16.57 -3.22
CA ASN A 200 1.80 -17.39 -2.92
C ASN A 200 2.06 -18.88 -3.14
N LEU A 201 1.17 -19.71 -2.59
CA LEU A 201 1.21 -21.14 -2.82
C LEU A 201 0.96 -21.44 -4.31
N CYS A 202 1.77 -22.33 -4.88
CA CYS A 202 1.76 -22.73 -6.29
C CYS A 202 2.14 -21.61 -7.28
N GLU A 203 2.78 -20.54 -6.81
CA GLU A 203 3.36 -19.52 -7.68
C GLU A 203 4.88 -19.52 -7.57
N ASP A 204 5.59 -19.20 -8.66
CA ASP A 204 7.04 -19.02 -8.67
C ASP A 204 7.48 -18.02 -9.75
N PHE A 205 8.69 -17.46 -9.58
CA PHE A 205 9.28 -16.48 -10.48
C PHE A 205 10.51 -17.12 -11.14
N ILE A 206 10.36 -17.49 -12.42
CA ILE A 206 11.40 -18.19 -13.19
C ILE A 206 12.60 -17.28 -13.37
N ASP A 207 12.33 -16.04 -13.79
CA ASP A 207 13.35 -15.12 -14.24
C ASP A 207 13.01 -13.67 -13.84
N ILE A 208 14.07 -12.90 -13.58
CA ILE A 208 13.98 -11.46 -13.32
C ILE A 208 14.92 -10.75 -14.28
N GLN A 209 14.35 -10.08 -15.27
CA GLN A 209 15.07 -9.42 -16.33
C GLN A 209 15.05 -7.90 -16.14
N ILE A 210 16.23 -7.29 -16.24
CA ILE A 210 16.32 -5.83 -16.30
C ILE A 210 16.14 -5.39 -17.74
N LEU A 211 15.17 -4.50 -17.97
CA LEU A 211 14.91 -3.95 -19.29
C LEU A 211 16.04 -3.00 -19.71
N CYS A 212 16.59 -3.24 -20.89
CA CYS A 212 17.61 -2.37 -21.47
C CYS A 212 16.99 -1.06 -21.96
N LYS A 213 17.67 0.07 -21.68
CA LYS A 213 17.30 1.37 -22.26
C LYS A 213 17.59 1.36 -23.78
N LEU A 214 16.56 1.69 -24.56
CA LEU A 214 16.69 1.88 -26.00
C LEU A 214 16.60 3.39 -26.29
N GLU A 215 17.65 3.96 -26.86
CA GLU A 215 17.65 5.35 -27.29
C GLU A 215 16.91 5.48 -28.64
N LEU A 216 15.82 6.23 -28.63
CA LEU A 216 15.02 6.53 -29.81
C LEU A 216 15.10 8.02 -30.13
N GLY A 217 15.42 8.36 -31.35
CA GLY A 217 15.32 9.73 -31.85
C GLY A 217 14.01 9.93 -32.65
N ILE A 218 13.36 11.05 -32.46
CA ILE A 218 12.21 11.48 -33.25
C ILE A 218 12.60 12.73 -34.02
N CYS A 219 12.29 12.76 -35.31
CA CYS A 219 12.35 13.95 -36.13
C CYS A 219 10.94 14.35 -36.54
N ALA A 220 10.60 15.62 -36.37
CA ALA A 220 9.34 16.18 -36.81
C ALA A 220 9.48 17.67 -37.12
N GLU A 221 8.76 18.14 -38.12
CA GLU A 221 8.58 19.56 -38.38
C GLU A 221 7.17 19.96 -37.90
N ILE A 222 7.10 20.90 -36.98
CA ILE A 222 5.84 21.28 -36.33
C ILE A 222 5.54 22.76 -36.62
N ASP A 223 4.42 23.00 -37.25
CA ASP A 223 3.90 24.37 -37.47
C ASP A 223 3.01 24.73 -36.27
N LEU A 224 3.30 25.86 -35.63
CA LEU A 224 2.54 26.35 -34.48
C LEU A 224 1.37 27.26 -34.92
N THR A 225 0.34 27.35 -34.09
CA THR A 225 -0.76 28.30 -34.27
C THR A 225 -0.27 29.73 -34.01
N SER A 226 -0.89 30.71 -34.67
CA SER A 226 -0.55 32.12 -34.44
C SER A 226 -0.80 32.48 -32.97
N GLY A 227 0.26 32.96 -32.29
CA GLY A 227 0.20 33.36 -30.89
C GLY A 227 0.57 32.25 -29.87
N ALA A 228 0.88 31.03 -30.31
CA ALA A 228 1.42 30.00 -29.42
C ALA A 228 2.87 30.30 -29.08
N ASP A 229 3.21 30.10 -27.79
CA ASP A 229 4.59 30.21 -27.33
C ASP A 229 5.35 28.92 -27.65
N ALA A 230 6.39 29.05 -28.46
CA ALA A 230 7.16 27.90 -28.95
C ALA A 230 7.88 27.16 -27.83
N GLU A 231 8.30 27.85 -26.77
CA GLU A 231 9.01 27.23 -25.65
C GLU A 231 8.08 26.36 -24.80
N THR A 232 6.90 26.89 -24.48
CA THR A 232 5.85 26.17 -23.76
C THR A 232 5.39 24.92 -24.52
N VAL A 233 5.18 25.06 -25.84
CA VAL A 233 4.79 23.91 -26.69
C VAL A 233 5.90 22.85 -26.73
N TYR A 234 7.16 23.28 -26.83
CA TYR A 234 8.30 22.35 -26.85
C TYR A 234 8.39 21.55 -25.53
N ILE A 235 8.23 22.20 -24.38
CA ILE A 235 8.21 21.54 -23.08
C ILE A 235 7.08 20.51 -23.04
N SER A 236 5.86 20.89 -23.45
CA SER A 236 4.72 19.96 -23.48
C SER A 236 4.93 18.78 -24.42
N ILE A 237 5.64 18.96 -25.54
CA ILE A 237 6.02 17.87 -26.45
C ILE A 237 6.97 16.89 -25.74
N VAL A 238 8.00 17.39 -25.08
CA VAL A 238 9.00 16.57 -24.40
C VAL A 238 8.34 15.77 -23.27
N GLU A 239 7.51 16.42 -22.46
CA GLU A 239 6.78 15.77 -21.36
C GLU A 239 5.84 14.67 -21.88
N ALA A 240 5.06 14.98 -22.92
CA ALA A 240 4.13 14.00 -23.51
C ALA A 240 4.86 12.80 -24.12
N LEU A 241 5.98 13.03 -24.80
CA LEU A 241 6.80 11.94 -25.33
C LEU A 241 7.45 11.12 -24.23
N GLN A 242 7.94 11.76 -23.18
CA GLN A 242 8.54 11.07 -22.04
C GLN A 242 7.51 10.19 -21.33
N GLU A 243 6.31 10.70 -21.07
CA GLU A 243 5.22 9.92 -20.48
C GLU A 243 4.76 8.77 -21.41
N TYR A 244 4.77 8.99 -22.72
CA TYR A 244 4.41 7.96 -23.68
C TYR A 244 5.44 6.82 -23.74
N PHE A 245 6.74 7.12 -23.80
CA PHE A 245 7.79 6.12 -23.96
C PHE A 245 8.20 5.44 -22.66
N SER A 246 8.16 6.15 -21.55
CA SER A 246 8.65 5.66 -20.26
C SER A 246 7.74 6.11 -19.14
N PRO A 247 6.47 5.64 -19.15
CA PRO A 247 5.52 6.03 -18.12
C PRO A 247 5.99 5.56 -16.74
N ALA A 248 6.00 6.50 -15.80
CA ALA A 248 6.35 6.22 -14.41
C ALA A 248 5.07 6.09 -13.55
N PRO A 249 5.03 5.17 -12.59
CA PRO A 249 3.98 5.13 -11.60
C PRO A 249 3.92 6.44 -10.81
N LYS A 250 2.71 6.94 -10.57
CA LYS A 250 2.48 8.11 -9.72
C LYS A 250 2.22 7.64 -8.31
N PHE A 251 2.93 8.23 -7.35
CA PHE A 251 2.75 7.94 -5.95
C PHE A 251 1.94 9.02 -5.26
N TYR A 252 1.03 8.59 -4.39
CA TYR A 252 0.08 9.44 -3.69
C TYR A 252 0.18 9.23 -2.19
N SER A 253 -0.17 10.25 -1.42
CA SER A 253 -0.44 10.08 0.01
C SER A 253 -1.78 9.38 0.21
N LEU A 254 -1.98 8.77 1.38
CA LEU A 254 -3.25 8.16 1.75
C LEU A 254 -4.42 9.15 1.60
N GLN A 255 -4.23 10.40 2.08
CA GLN A 255 -5.25 11.43 2.01
C GLN A 255 -5.64 11.78 0.57
N GLN A 256 -4.66 11.88 -0.33
CA GLN A 256 -4.93 12.18 -1.74
C GLN A 256 -5.78 11.11 -2.43
N LEU A 257 -5.59 9.83 -2.11
CA LEU A 257 -6.41 8.75 -2.66
C LEU A 257 -7.81 8.71 -2.04
N LEU A 258 -7.92 8.98 -0.73
CA LEU A 258 -9.22 9.11 -0.06
C LEU A 258 -10.02 10.29 -0.63
N ASP A 259 -9.40 11.42 -0.88
CA ASP A 259 -10.05 12.61 -1.49
C ASP A 259 -10.51 12.34 -2.94
N ARG A 260 -9.85 11.39 -3.64
CA ARG A 260 -10.28 10.88 -4.95
C ARG A 260 -11.43 9.86 -4.85
N GLY A 261 -11.87 9.50 -3.64
CA GLY A 261 -12.94 8.53 -3.42
C GLY A 261 -12.52 7.07 -3.50
N LYS A 262 -11.21 6.77 -3.45
CA LYS A 262 -10.75 5.38 -3.40
C LYS A 262 -11.03 4.78 -2.03
N PRO A 263 -11.58 3.56 -1.93
CA PRO A 263 -11.82 2.89 -0.67
C PRO A 263 -10.50 2.47 -0.01
N ILE A 264 -10.48 2.48 1.32
CA ILE A 264 -9.27 2.27 2.10
C ILE A 264 -8.67 0.86 1.93
N ASP A 265 -9.52 -0.13 1.73
CA ASP A 265 -9.14 -1.52 1.47
C ASP A 265 -8.44 -1.67 0.10
N GLU A 266 -8.90 -0.95 -0.94
CA GLU A 266 -8.24 -0.92 -2.25
C GLU A 266 -6.85 -0.27 -2.18
N ILE A 267 -6.72 0.82 -1.40
CA ILE A 267 -5.46 1.57 -1.26
C ILE A 267 -4.36 0.68 -0.64
N PHE A 268 -4.73 -0.17 0.34
CA PHE A 268 -3.80 -1.06 1.02
C PHE A 268 -3.69 -2.45 0.38
N ALA A 269 -4.49 -2.75 -0.65
CA ALA A 269 -4.51 -4.07 -1.28
C ALA A 269 -3.16 -4.45 -1.91
N GLY A 270 -2.72 -5.68 -1.63
CA GLY A 270 -1.53 -6.29 -2.23
C GLY A 270 -0.20 -5.68 -1.81
N ARG A 271 -0.20 -4.90 -0.73
CA ARG A 271 0.97 -4.16 -0.34
C ARG A 271 1.27 -4.36 1.14
N PRO A 272 2.23 -5.23 1.50
CA PRO A 272 2.72 -5.31 2.87
C PRO A 272 3.37 -3.97 3.21
N TYR A 273 2.68 -3.18 4.04
CA TYR A 273 3.09 -1.83 4.35
C TYR A 273 4.36 -1.80 5.19
N ASN A 274 5.40 -1.17 4.67
CA ASN A 274 6.64 -0.91 5.39
C ASN A 274 6.93 0.59 5.39
N LEU A 275 6.82 1.23 6.55
CA LEU A 275 7.05 2.67 6.74
C LEU A 275 8.44 3.16 6.30
N THR A 276 9.44 2.26 6.29
CA THR A 276 10.83 2.63 6.01
C THR A 276 11.21 2.54 4.53
N GLN A 277 10.40 1.85 3.72
CA GLN A 277 10.73 1.54 2.32
C GLN A 277 9.64 1.92 1.31
N SER A 278 8.47 2.36 1.76
CA SER A 278 7.36 2.69 0.88
C SER A 278 7.51 4.08 0.24
N HIS A 279 7.36 4.17 -1.07
CA HIS A 279 7.32 5.44 -1.82
C HIS A 279 5.97 6.18 -1.73
N GLY A 280 4.99 5.64 -1.06
CA GLY A 280 3.61 6.13 -1.02
C GLY A 280 2.64 5.10 -1.61
N PHE A 281 1.41 5.48 -1.89
CA PHE A 281 0.40 4.60 -2.47
C PHE A 281 0.27 4.86 -3.98
N VAL A 282 -0.15 3.85 -4.73
CA VAL A 282 -0.44 3.96 -6.16
C VAL A 282 -1.94 3.83 -6.38
N ASP A 283 -2.49 4.56 -7.33
CA ASP A 283 -3.84 4.33 -7.82
C ASP A 283 -3.82 3.08 -8.70
N THR A 284 -4.58 2.06 -8.31
CA THR A 284 -4.57 0.75 -8.98
C THR A 284 -4.99 0.86 -10.44
N ASP A 285 -6.03 1.67 -10.74
CA ASP A 285 -6.53 1.85 -12.10
C ASP A 285 -5.51 2.56 -13.01
N GLU A 286 -4.81 3.57 -12.47
CA GLU A 286 -3.75 4.26 -13.21
C GLU A 286 -2.56 3.32 -13.43
N PHE A 287 -2.21 2.54 -12.41
CA PHE A 287 -1.06 1.64 -12.46
C PHE A 287 -1.27 0.46 -13.42
N GLU A 288 -2.46 -0.09 -13.51
CA GLU A 288 -2.80 -1.16 -14.46
C GLU A 288 -2.71 -0.71 -15.91
N ARG A 289 -2.99 0.55 -16.19
CA ARG A 289 -2.84 1.12 -17.55
C ARG A 289 -1.38 1.21 -18.01
N LEU A 290 -0.42 1.15 -17.08
CA LEU A 290 1.01 1.16 -17.39
C LEU A 290 1.45 -0.23 -17.87
N THR A 291 1.06 -0.61 -19.07
CA THR A 291 1.42 -1.89 -19.70
C THR A 291 2.79 -1.81 -20.36
N LEU A 292 3.52 -2.95 -20.39
CA LEU A 292 4.77 -3.05 -21.12
C LEU A 292 4.47 -3.03 -22.64
N ARG A 293 4.93 -1.97 -23.31
CA ARG A 293 4.73 -1.84 -24.75
C ARG A 293 5.73 -2.71 -25.50
N LYS A 294 5.24 -3.57 -26.37
CA LYS A 294 6.05 -4.45 -27.24
C LYS A 294 6.27 -3.83 -28.61
N GLU A 295 5.39 -2.91 -29.03
CA GLU A 295 5.42 -2.25 -30.32
C GLU A 295 5.19 -0.74 -30.15
N LEU A 296 5.87 0.06 -30.97
CA LEU A 296 5.72 1.52 -31.02
C LEU A 296 5.28 1.91 -32.44
N HIS A 297 4.14 2.58 -32.51
CA HIS A 297 3.59 3.05 -33.76
C HIS A 297 3.77 4.56 -33.92
N LEU A 298 4.24 4.99 -35.09
CA LEU A 298 4.42 6.41 -35.39
C LEU A 298 3.10 7.17 -35.39
N SER A 299 2.00 6.49 -35.72
CA SER A 299 0.63 7.03 -35.66
C SER A 299 0.25 7.50 -34.26
N ASP A 300 0.64 6.73 -33.23
CA ASP A 300 0.31 7.08 -31.85
C ASP A 300 1.06 8.34 -31.41
N VAL A 301 2.34 8.42 -31.80
CA VAL A 301 3.14 9.65 -31.58
C VAL A 301 2.54 10.84 -32.30
N TYR A 302 2.06 10.65 -33.55
CA TYR A 302 1.38 11.71 -34.28
C TYR A 302 0.12 12.20 -33.55
N HIS A 303 -0.73 11.29 -33.08
CA HIS A 303 -1.94 11.63 -32.33
C HIS A 303 -1.62 12.33 -31.00
N LEU A 304 -0.61 11.83 -30.30
CA LEU A 304 -0.15 12.41 -29.05
C LEU A 304 0.29 13.86 -29.23
N LEU A 305 1.16 14.11 -30.22
CA LEU A 305 1.68 15.44 -30.51
C LEU A 305 0.56 16.38 -31.00
N PHE A 306 -0.34 15.89 -31.85
CA PHE A 306 -1.43 16.70 -32.40
C PHE A 306 -2.47 17.11 -31.33
N ALA A 307 -2.55 16.39 -30.22
CA ALA A 307 -3.42 16.73 -29.09
C ALA A 307 -2.90 17.89 -28.25
N ILE A 308 -1.63 18.30 -28.43
CA ILE A 308 -1.02 19.39 -27.65
C ILE A 308 -1.56 20.74 -28.14
N PRO A 309 -2.11 21.58 -27.23
CA PRO A 309 -2.57 22.95 -27.61
C PRO A 309 -1.44 23.78 -28.20
N GLY A 310 -1.71 24.46 -29.30
CA GLY A 310 -0.73 25.29 -29.99
C GLY A 310 -0.06 24.63 -31.20
N ILE A 311 -0.28 23.36 -31.46
CA ILE A 311 0.18 22.66 -32.67
C ILE A 311 -0.89 22.77 -33.72
N ASN A 312 -0.52 23.29 -34.90
CA ASN A 312 -1.40 23.44 -36.06
C ASN A 312 -1.20 22.28 -37.05
N ARG A 313 0.05 21.91 -37.32
CA ARG A 313 0.37 20.91 -38.33
C ARG A 313 1.68 20.20 -38.00
N ILE A 314 1.76 18.91 -38.27
CA ILE A 314 2.96 18.10 -38.15
C ILE A 314 3.35 17.58 -39.52
N ARG A 315 4.61 17.74 -39.90
CA ARG A 315 5.21 17.25 -41.13
C ARG A 315 6.44 16.42 -40.83
N ASN A 316 6.80 15.53 -41.74
CA ASN A 316 8.05 14.77 -41.72
C ASN A 316 8.31 14.04 -40.39
N LEU A 317 7.24 13.53 -39.74
CA LEU A 317 7.40 12.73 -38.52
C LEU A 317 8.06 11.39 -38.87
N GLY A 318 9.15 11.09 -38.21
CA GLY A 318 9.90 9.86 -38.45
C GLY A 318 10.80 9.45 -37.30
N TRP A 319 11.17 8.17 -37.28
CA TRP A 319 12.16 7.63 -36.37
C TRP A 319 13.55 7.90 -36.88
N ILE A 320 14.45 8.40 -36.01
CA ILE A 320 15.87 8.46 -36.27
C ILE A 320 16.53 7.35 -35.46
N LYS A 321 17.21 6.42 -36.11
CA LYS A 321 18.12 5.52 -35.43
C LYS A 321 19.33 6.34 -34.98
N CYS A 322 19.54 6.45 -33.67
CA CYS A 322 20.83 6.87 -33.15
C CYS A 322 21.86 5.78 -33.53
N CYS A 323 22.56 5.99 -34.63
CA CYS A 323 23.73 5.15 -34.93
C CYS A 323 24.81 5.48 -33.91
N LYS A 324 25.10 4.54 -33.01
CA LYS A 324 26.35 4.52 -32.24
C LYS A 324 27.50 4.08 -33.11
#